data_947850c6763353e95aba36a017d498ea
#
_entry.id   947850c6763353e95aba36a017d498ea
#
_cell.length_a   1.000
_cell.length_b   1.000
_cell.length_c   1.000
_cell.angle_alpha   90.00
_cell.angle_beta   90.00
_cell.angle_gamma   90.00
#
_symmetry.space_group_name_H-M   'P 1'
#
loop_
_entity.id
_entity.type
_entity.pdbx_description
1 polymer ?
#
loop_
_entity_poly.entity_id
_entity_poly.type
_entity_poly.pdbx_seq_one_letter_code
_entity_poly.pdbx_strand_id
1 'polypeptide(L)'
;LKYSDHPVVSAPSGLTLGGGFEVMVQSNFVASHTNILVGLVETIVGLIPAGGGCKEMLARWLDTEEAKNDPHYAPLKVFDIIGYGKTATSPVEAEPMKYLKPEDKKIMNRNSLLEVSREILKNNKDFKSPSETEFKLPGKVVKEEMNKILEKLYNEKVILDHGLKVAQELAHVLSGGDTTIDKILSEDDLYKLELDAFMRLIETKETQDR
;
A
#
# COMPACT_ATOMS: atom_id res chain seq x y z
N LEU A 1 -7.40 9.52 9.44
CA LEU A 1 -7.19 8.43 10.40
C LEU A 1 -5.81 8.53 11.03
N LYS A 2 -4.73 8.48 10.24
CA LYS A 2 -3.33 8.45 10.69
C LYS A 2 -2.97 9.61 11.61
N TYR A 3 -3.42 10.81 11.30
CA TYR A 3 -3.15 12.07 12.00
C TYR A 3 -4.29 12.57 12.90
N SER A 4 -5.17 11.65 13.32
CA SER A 4 -6.20 11.97 14.29
C SER A 4 -5.58 12.37 15.64
N ASP A 5 -6.17 13.34 16.33
CA ASP A 5 -5.77 13.72 17.69
C ASP A 5 -6.05 12.60 18.72
N HIS A 6 -6.87 11.63 18.33
CA HIS A 6 -7.20 10.46 19.14
C HIS A 6 -6.75 9.17 18.44
N PRO A 7 -6.36 8.14 19.19
CA PRO A 7 -5.93 6.88 18.61
C PRO A 7 -7.08 6.21 17.86
N VAL A 8 -6.80 5.74 16.65
CA VAL A 8 -7.73 5.00 15.80
C VAL A 8 -7.30 3.54 15.75
N VAL A 9 -8.25 2.63 15.99
CA VAL A 9 -8.04 1.18 15.92
C VAL A 9 -8.89 0.60 14.81
N SER A 10 -8.28 -0.07 13.84
CA SER A 10 -8.97 -0.93 12.89
C SER A 10 -9.09 -2.35 13.42
N ALA A 11 -10.27 -2.96 13.24
CA ALA A 11 -10.55 -4.34 13.64
C ALA A 11 -10.95 -5.20 12.41
N PRO A 12 -10.03 -5.43 11.45
CA PRO A 12 -10.35 -6.14 10.22
C PRO A 12 -10.73 -7.59 10.47
N SER A 13 -11.73 -8.08 9.71
CA SER A 13 -12.23 -9.46 9.73
C SER A 13 -12.85 -9.82 8.39
N GLY A 14 -12.50 -10.95 7.82
CA GLY A 14 -12.95 -11.35 6.49
C GLY A 14 -12.25 -10.55 5.40
N LEU A 15 -12.98 -10.02 4.42
CA LEU A 15 -12.41 -9.28 3.29
C LEU A 15 -11.97 -7.88 3.73
N THR A 16 -10.67 -7.63 3.62
CA THR A 16 -10.02 -6.33 3.92
C THR A 16 -9.15 -5.96 2.72
N LEU A 17 -9.81 -5.75 1.59
CA LEU A 17 -9.17 -5.54 0.29
C LEU A 17 -9.35 -4.10 -0.19
N GLY A 18 -8.43 -3.62 -1.02
CA GLY A 18 -8.52 -2.31 -1.64
C GLY A 18 -8.69 -1.18 -0.63
N GLY A 19 -9.74 -0.35 -0.76
CA GLY A 19 -10.03 0.74 0.19
C GLY A 19 -10.19 0.28 1.64
N GLY A 20 -10.66 -0.94 1.90
CA GLY A 20 -10.68 -1.53 3.24
C GLY A 20 -9.29 -1.76 3.81
N PHE A 21 -8.34 -2.17 2.97
CA PHE A 21 -6.94 -2.24 3.32
C PHE A 21 -6.35 -0.84 3.61
N GLU A 22 -6.65 0.15 2.75
CA GLU A 22 -6.16 1.52 2.91
C GLU A 22 -6.61 2.15 4.23
N VAL A 23 -7.87 1.92 4.63
CA VAL A 23 -8.37 2.33 5.97
C VAL A 23 -7.60 1.63 7.08
N MET A 24 -7.33 0.33 6.95
CA MET A 24 -6.60 -0.45 7.96
C MET A 24 -5.16 0.07 8.13
N VAL A 25 -4.42 0.24 7.04
CA VAL A 25 -2.99 0.59 7.13
C VAL A 25 -2.75 2.03 7.60
N GLN A 26 -3.74 2.89 7.49
CA GLN A 26 -3.72 4.27 7.99
C GLN A 26 -4.25 4.40 9.42
N SER A 27 -4.71 3.31 10.03
CA SER A 27 -5.07 3.30 11.44
C SER A 27 -3.82 3.21 12.32
N ASN A 28 -3.86 3.82 13.49
CA ASN A 28 -2.71 3.85 14.42
C ASN A 28 -2.43 2.46 15.00
N PHE A 29 -3.48 1.67 15.22
CA PHE A 29 -3.40 0.32 15.75
C PHE A 29 -4.32 -0.63 14.96
N VAL A 30 -3.95 -1.91 14.91
CA VAL A 30 -4.75 -2.93 14.26
C VAL A 30 -5.00 -4.10 15.21
N ALA A 31 -6.26 -4.51 15.31
CA ALA A 31 -6.71 -5.72 16.00
C ALA A 31 -7.28 -6.69 14.97
N SER A 32 -6.41 -7.45 14.28
CA SER A 32 -6.79 -8.30 13.16
C SER A 32 -7.37 -9.64 13.62
N HIS A 33 -8.51 -10.02 13.06
CA HIS A 33 -8.98 -11.39 13.15
C HIS A 33 -8.04 -12.34 12.40
N THR A 34 -7.87 -13.58 12.89
CA THR A 34 -7.01 -14.57 12.22
C THR A 34 -7.56 -15.04 10.87
N ASN A 35 -8.87 -14.98 10.67
CA ASN A 35 -9.50 -15.26 9.38
C ASN A 35 -9.77 -13.95 8.63
N ILE A 36 -8.80 -13.55 7.81
CA ILE A 36 -8.80 -12.31 7.02
C ILE A 36 -8.24 -12.61 5.63
N LEU A 37 -8.78 -11.93 4.63
CA LEU A 37 -8.17 -11.81 3.31
C LEU A 37 -7.81 -10.34 3.11
N VAL A 38 -6.52 -10.05 3.04
CA VAL A 38 -6.01 -8.69 3.11
C VAL A 38 -5.03 -8.39 1.97
N GLY A 39 -5.12 -7.21 1.37
CA GLY A 39 -4.22 -6.75 0.31
C GLY A 39 -4.80 -5.66 -0.58
N LEU A 40 -3.97 -5.16 -1.48
CA LEU A 40 -4.31 -4.20 -2.52
C LEU A 40 -4.52 -4.96 -3.83
N VAL A 41 -5.73 -4.90 -4.38
CA VAL A 41 -6.17 -5.70 -5.53
C VAL A 41 -6.70 -4.85 -6.68
N GLU A 42 -6.52 -3.55 -6.64
CA GLU A 42 -7.04 -2.59 -7.59
C GLU A 42 -6.56 -2.86 -9.02
N THR A 43 -5.34 -3.36 -9.17
CA THR A 43 -4.76 -3.71 -10.49
C THR A 43 -5.57 -4.79 -11.23
N ILE A 44 -6.22 -5.68 -10.49
CA ILE A 44 -7.09 -6.73 -11.07
C ILE A 44 -8.30 -6.13 -11.78
N VAL A 45 -8.79 -5.00 -11.27
CA VAL A 45 -9.94 -4.28 -11.87
C VAL A 45 -9.52 -3.08 -12.75
N GLY A 46 -8.24 -3.00 -13.10
CA GLY A 46 -7.74 -1.98 -14.03
C GLY A 46 -7.48 -0.61 -13.40
N LEU A 47 -7.30 -0.56 -12.09
CA LEU A 47 -7.00 0.63 -11.31
C LEU A 47 -5.71 0.46 -10.51
N ILE A 48 -5.29 1.51 -9.83
CA ILE A 48 -4.27 1.45 -8.77
C ILE A 48 -4.86 1.94 -7.45
N PRO A 49 -4.27 1.60 -6.30
CA PRO A 49 -4.66 2.18 -5.02
C PRO A 49 -4.54 3.71 -5.06
N ALA A 50 -5.57 4.41 -4.58
CA ALA A 50 -5.60 5.89 -4.59
C ALA A 50 -6.11 6.51 -3.27
N GLY A 51 -6.34 5.70 -2.26
CA GLY A 51 -6.64 6.14 -0.90
C GLY A 51 -5.43 6.10 0.03
N GLY A 52 -4.20 6.12 -0.51
CA GLY A 52 -2.95 6.07 0.23
C GLY A 52 -2.32 4.68 0.34
N GLY A 53 -2.82 3.68 -0.40
CA GLY A 53 -2.29 2.32 -0.37
C GLY A 53 -0.86 2.23 -0.87
N CYS A 54 -0.53 2.88 -1.99
CA CYS A 54 0.83 2.93 -2.51
C CYS A 54 1.77 3.64 -1.52
N LYS A 55 1.36 4.80 -1.02
CA LYS A 55 2.11 5.62 -0.07
C LYS A 55 2.40 4.86 1.23
N GLU A 56 1.40 4.24 1.85
CA GLU A 56 1.59 3.51 3.10
C GLU A 56 2.47 2.28 2.93
N MET A 57 2.33 1.56 1.81
CA MET A 57 3.21 0.44 1.51
C MET A 57 4.65 0.89 1.26
N LEU A 58 4.86 2.00 0.54
CA LEU A 58 6.20 2.59 0.39
C LEU A 58 6.80 2.95 1.75
N ALA A 59 6.06 3.64 2.62
CA ALA A 59 6.53 4.02 3.95
C ALA A 59 6.98 2.80 4.77
N ARG A 60 6.20 1.71 4.74
CA ARG A 60 6.50 0.47 5.46
C ARG A 60 7.72 -0.29 4.91
N TRP A 61 7.93 -0.26 3.59
CA TRP A 61 9.07 -0.94 2.97
C TRP A 61 10.34 -0.09 2.98
N LEU A 62 10.23 1.25 2.95
CA LEU A 62 11.39 2.15 3.12
C LEU A 62 12.04 2.04 4.51
N ASP A 63 11.29 1.62 5.53
CA ASP A 63 11.81 1.39 6.89
C ASP A 63 12.46 0.01 7.07
N THR A 64 12.94 -0.61 5.99
CA THR A 64 13.67 -1.88 6.05
C THR A 64 15.18 -1.67 5.90
N GLU A 65 15.98 -2.59 6.43
CA GLU A 65 17.44 -2.53 6.29
C GLU A 65 17.87 -2.66 4.81
N GLU A 66 17.14 -3.47 4.04
CA GLU A 66 17.38 -3.61 2.60
C GLU A 66 17.19 -2.29 1.86
N ALA A 67 16.11 -1.56 2.16
CA ALA A 67 15.83 -0.27 1.52
C ALA A 67 16.80 0.84 1.95
N LYS A 68 17.35 0.78 3.16
CA LYS A 68 18.41 1.70 3.62
C LYS A 68 19.71 1.49 2.86
N ASN A 69 19.99 0.27 2.39
CA ASN A 69 21.18 -0.07 1.62
C ASN A 69 20.97 0.07 0.10
N ASP A 70 19.73 -0.08 -0.38
CA ASP A 70 19.37 0.04 -1.79
C ASP A 70 18.08 0.84 -1.95
N PRO A 71 18.14 2.08 -2.45
CA PRO A 71 16.97 2.94 -2.62
C PRO A 71 15.95 2.41 -3.65
N HIS A 72 16.33 1.46 -4.51
CA HIS A 72 15.42 0.80 -5.47
C HIS A 72 14.58 -0.30 -4.83
N TYR A 73 15.05 -0.86 -3.71
CA TYR A 73 14.44 -2.05 -3.10
C TYR A 73 12.97 -1.86 -2.75
N ALA A 74 12.63 -0.81 -1.98
CA ALA A 74 11.26 -0.58 -1.54
C ALA A 74 10.29 -0.32 -2.70
N PRO A 75 10.57 0.59 -3.67
CA PRO A 75 9.73 0.79 -4.85
C PRO A 75 9.51 -0.50 -5.66
N LEU A 76 10.56 -1.28 -5.94
CA LEU A 76 10.46 -2.53 -6.70
C LEU A 76 9.66 -3.59 -5.93
N LYS A 77 9.85 -3.68 -4.61
CA LYS A 77 9.12 -4.62 -3.76
C LYS A 77 7.62 -4.31 -3.68
N VAL A 78 7.29 -3.04 -3.53
CA VAL A 78 5.89 -2.60 -3.51
C VAL A 78 5.25 -2.76 -4.89
N PHE A 79 6.00 -2.50 -5.96
CA PHE A 79 5.58 -2.75 -7.34
C PHE A 79 5.23 -4.23 -7.59
N ASP A 80 6.06 -5.15 -7.12
CA ASP A 80 5.80 -6.60 -7.19
C ASP A 80 4.54 -6.99 -6.37
N ILE A 81 4.36 -6.43 -5.18
CA ILE A 81 3.22 -6.75 -4.31
C ILE A 81 1.91 -6.24 -4.90
N ILE A 82 1.83 -4.96 -5.25
CA ILE A 82 0.61 -4.31 -5.74
C ILE A 82 0.34 -4.71 -7.20
N GLY A 83 1.39 -4.75 -8.03
CA GLY A 83 1.27 -5.08 -9.44
C GLY A 83 0.63 -6.45 -9.69
N TYR A 84 0.97 -7.44 -8.87
CA TYR A 84 0.36 -8.77 -8.93
C TYR A 84 -0.89 -8.93 -8.04
N GLY A 85 -1.35 -7.88 -7.37
CA GLY A 85 -2.51 -7.95 -6.48
C GLY A 85 -2.34 -9.02 -5.38
N LYS A 86 -1.12 -9.12 -4.82
CA LYS A 86 -0.82 -10.15 -3.81
C LYS A 86 -1.67 -9.94 -2.57
N THR A 87 -2.26 -11.02 -2.09
CA THR A 87 -3.08 -11.03 -0.87
C THR A 87 -2.53 -12.01 0.15
N ALA A 88 -2.88 -11.79 1.41
CA ALA A 88 -2.61 -12.70 2.51
C ALA A 88 -3.92 -13.20 3.10
N THR A 89 -3.99 -14.49 3.44
CA THR A 89 -5.19 -15.15 3.98
C THR A 89 -5.18 -15.25 5.50
N SER A 90 -4.08 -14.82 6.11
CA SER A 90 -3.88 -14.84 7.56
C SER A 90 -2.92 -13.73 8.00
N PRO A 91 -2.95 -13.34 9.30
CA PRO A 91 -1.96 -12.42 9.84
C PRO A 91 -0.50 -12.89 9.68
N VAL A 92 -0.27 -14.21 9.70
CA VAL A 92 1.07 -14.80 9.55
C VAL A 92 1.62 -14.57 8.14
N GLU A 93 0.77 -14.67 7.11
CA GLU A 93 1.14 -14.34 5.72
C GLU A 93 1.21 -12.83 5.48
N ALA A 94 0.41 -12.04 6.20
CA ALA A 94 0.33 -10.59 6.07
C ALA A 94 1.58 -9.85 6.60
N GLU A 95 2.20 -10.35 7.66
CA GLU A 95 3.38 -9.72 8.26
C GLU A 95 4.60 -9.65 7.33
N PRO A 96 5.01 -10.74 6.65
CA PRO A 96 6.12 -10.68 5.68
C PRO A 96 5.87 -9.73 4.52
N MET A 97 4.59 -9.49 4.18
CA MET A 97 4.19 -8.52 3.15
C MET A 97 4.08 -7.09 3.70
N LYS A 98 4.33 -6.89 4.99
CA LYS A 98 4.16 -5.61 5.69
C LYS A 98 2.73 -5.07 5.67
N TYR A 99 1.75 -5.93 5.44
CA TYR A 99 0.33 -5.59 5.56
C TYR A 99 -0.10 -5.40 7.01
N LEU A 100 0.48 -6.21 7.91
CA LEU A 100 0.39 -6.05 9.34
C LEU A 100 1.79 -5.83 9.93
N LYS A 101 1.83 -5.14 11.06
CA LYS A 101 3.03 -4.92 11.86
C LYS A 101 3.17 -6.04 12.90
N PRO A 102 4.38 -6.35 13.36
CA PRO A 102 4.59 -7.36 14.41
C PRO A 102 3.80 -7.08 15.70
N GLU A 103 3.65 -5.80 16.06
CA GLU A 103 2.92 -5.34 17.23
C GLU A 103 1.40 -5.40 17.12
N ASP A 104 0.84 -5.55 15.90
CA ASP A 104 -0.60 -5.66 15.67
C ASP A 104 -1.17 -6.90 16.36
N LYS A 105 -2.36 -6.74 16.94
CA LYS A 105 -3.00 -7.82 17.69
C LYS A 105 -3.66 -8.82 16.75
N LYS A 106 -3.38 -10.12 16.97
CA LYS A 106 -3.96 -11.25 16.23
C LYS A 106 -4.99 -11.95 17.11
N ILE A 107 -6.23 -11.96 16.68
CA ILE A 107 -7.38 -12.37 17.49
C ILE A 107 -8.11 -13.53 16.82
N MET A 108 -8.17 -14.68 17.50
CA MET A 108 -8.85 -15.87 16.98
C MET A 108 -10.38 -15.81 17.17
N ASN A 109 -10.83 -15.23 18.30
CA ASN A 109 -12.25 -15.11 18.58
C ASN A 109 -12.79 -13.79 18.02
N ARG A 110 -13.59 -13.87 16.96
CA ARG A 110 -14.20 -12.68 16.32
C ARG A 110 -15.01 -11.83 17.29
N ASN A 111 -15.67 -12.45 18.25
CA ASN A 111 -16.50 -11.72 19.22
C ASN A 111 -15.66 -10.85 20.18
N SER A 112 -14.38 -11.15 20.35
CA SER A 112 -13.46 -10.36 21.17
C SER A 112 -12.82 -9.17 20.45
N LEU A 113 -13.05 -8.99 19.15
CA LEU A 113 -12.43 -7.91 18.36
C LEU A 113 -12.70 -6.53 18.95
N LEU A 114 -13.96 -6.21 19.27
CA LEU A 114 -14.34 -4.91 19.83
C LEU A 114 -13.81 -4.70 21.24
N GLU A 115 -13.78 -5.76 22.06
CA GLU A 115 -13.23 -5.69 23.41
C GLU A 115 -11.73 -5.39 23.37
N VAL A 116 -10.96 -6.15 22.59
CA VAL A 116 -9.52 -5.92 22.42
C VAL A 116 -9.25 -4.54 21.84
N SER A 117 -10.04 -4.08 20.85
CA SER A 117 -9.90 -2.73 20.31
C SER A 117 -10.12 -1.64 21.37
N ARG A 118 -11.09 -1.81 22.26
CA ARG A 118 -11.32 -0.91 23.39
C ARG A 118 -10.18 -0.95 24.41
N GLU A 119 -9.59 -2.10 24.66
CA GLU A 119 -8.41 -2.23 25.52
C GLU A 119 -7.21 -1.50 24.92
N ILE A 120 -6.97 -1.63 23.61
CA ILE A 120 -5.91 -0.88 22.90
C ILE A 120 -6.12 0.63 23.12
N LEU A 121 -7.34 1.13 22.92
CA LEU A 121 -7.64 2.56 23.15
C LEU A 121 -7.42 2.99 24.61
N LYS A 122 -7.85 2.18 25.57
CA LYS A 122 -7.66 2.46 27.00
C LYS A 122 -6.19 2.52 27.41
N ASN A 123 -5.36 1.68 26.80
CA ASN A 123 -3.93 1.58 27.11
C ASN A 123 -3.09 2.66 26.40
N ASN A 124 -3.67 3.39 25.43
CA ASN A 124 -2.98 4.42 24.65
C ASN A 124 -3.63 5.81 24.86
N LYS A 125 -3.97 6.16 26.09
CA LYS A 125 -4.61 7.46 26.41
C LYS A 125 -3.70 8.66 26.16
N ASP A 126 -2.38 8.46 26.29
CA ASP A 126 -1.35 9.48 26.05
C ASP A 126 -0.83 9.42 24.59
N PHE A 127 -1.63 8.86 23.68
CA PHE A 127 -1.30 8.78 22.27
C PHE A 127 -1.01 10.16 21.71
N LYS A 128 0.02 10.23 20.90
CA LYS A 128 0.35 11.41 20.09
C LYS A 128 0.29 11.03 18.62
N SER A 129 -0.34 11.87 17.84
CA SER A 129 -0.36 11.72 16.39
C SER A 129 1.07 11.61 15.86
N PRO A 130 1.35 10.67 14.94
CA PRO A 130 2.68 10.57 14.32
C PRO A 130 2.99 11.81 13.49
N SER A 131 4.26 12.08 13.29
CA SER A 131 4.70 13.08 12.29
C SER A 131 4.47 12.55 10.87
N GLU A 132 4.33 13.48 9.93
CA GLU A 132 4.26 13.14 8.51
C GLU A 132 5.51 12.42 8.05
N THR A 133 5.33 11.50 7.11
CA THR A 133 6.41 10.73 6.52
C THR A 133 7.01 11.48 5.33
N GLU A 134 8.32 11.61 5.32
CA GLU A 134 9.07 12.12 4.18
C GLU A 134 9.57 10.95 3.30
N PHE A 135 9.49 11.13 1.99
CA PHE A 135 9.89 10.10 1.02
C PHE A 135 11.07 10.58 0.18
N LYS A 136 12.11 9.75 0.09
CA LYS A 136 13.20 9.89 -0.86
C LYS A 136 13.12 8.72 -1.83
N LEU A 137 12.69 8.99 -3.04
CA LEU A 137 12.44 7.98 -4.07
C LEU A 137 13.35 8.20 -5.28
N PRO A 138 13.84 7.11 -5.92
CA PRO A 138 14.80 7.20 -7.04
C PRO A 138 14.26 7.85 -8.32
N GLY A 139 12.94 8.08 -8.40
CA GLY A 139 12.32 8.74 -9.53
C GLY A 139 12.50 7.98 -10.83
N LYS A 140 12.94 8.70 -11.85
CA LYS A 140 13.06 8.19 -13.22
C LYS A 140 13.90 6.90 -13.33
N VAL A 141 14.94 6.76 -12.51
CA VAL A 141 15.86 5.63 -12.62
C VAL A 141 15.15 4.30 -12.30
N VAL A 142 14.45 4.22 -11.17
CA VAL A 142 13.71 3.02 -10.79
C VAL A 142 12.46 2.82 -11.65
N LYS A 143 11.84 3.90 -12.14
CA LYS A 143 10.72 3.83 -13.10
C LYS A 143 11.15 3.15 -14.41
N GLU A 144 12.32 3.48 -14.94
CA GLU A 144 12.88 2.83 -16.13
C GLU A 144 13.16 1.34 -15.89
N GLU A 145 13.60 0.96 -14.69
CA GLU A 145 13.80 -0.43 -14.31
C GLU A 145 12.47 -1.20 -14.27
N MET A 146 11.43 -0.64 -13.64
CA MET A 146 10.08 -1.19 -13.66
C MET A 146 9.54 -1.35 -15.09
N ASN A 147 9.73 -0.32 -15.94
CA ASN A 147 9.28 -0.38 -17.33
C ASN A 147 9.97 -1.49 -18.14
N LYS A 148 11.25 -1.78 -17.92
CA LYS A 148 11.93 -2.91 -18.54
C LYS A 148 11.31 -4.25 -18.13
N ILE A 149 10.92 -4.39 -16.87
CA ILE A 149 10.18 -5.57 -16.38
C ILE A 149 8.84 -5.68 -17.12
N LEU A 150 8.11 -4.58 -17.25
CA LEU A 150 6.82 -4.53 -17.93
C LEU A 150 6.93 -4.85 -19.42
N GLU A 151 7.94 -4.32 -20.11
CA GLU A 151 8.20 -4.63 -21.52
C GLU A 151 8.42 -6.13 -21.74
N LYS A 152 9.17 -6.78 -20.84
CA LYS A 152 9.37 -8.22 -20.88
C LYS A 152 8.06 -8.98 -20.72
N LEU A 153 7.27 -8.65 -19.67
CA LEU A 153 5.98 -9.28 -19.40
C LEU A 153 4.97 -9.07 -20.56
N TYR A 154 5.00 -7.91 -21.18
CA TYR A 154 4.16 -7.59 -22.34
C TYR A 154 4.56 -8.40 -23.58
N ASN A 155 5.86 -8.48 -23.89
CA ASN A 155 6.37 -9.26 -25.00
C ASN A 155 6.10 -10.77 -24.84
N GLU A 156 6.14 -11.26 -23.60
CA GLU A 156 5.80 -12.64 -23.24
C GLU A 156 4.28 -12.87 -23.16
N LYS A 157 3.45 -11.85 -23.41
CA LYS A 157 1.98 -11.88 -23.33
C LYS A 157 1.43 -12.28 -21.97
N VAL A 158 2.20 -12.02 -20.90
CA VAL A 158 1.75 -12.20 -19.51
C VAL A 158 0.77 -11.09 -19.12
N ILE A 159 1.01 -9.87 -19.60
CA ILE A 159 0.11 -8.73 -19.47
C ILE A 159 -0.34 -8.25 -20.84
N LEU A 160 -1.57 -7.73 -20.91
CA LEU A 160 -2.18 -7.14 -22.10
C LEU A 160 -2.09 -5.61 -22.07
N ASP A 161 -2.50 -4.95 -23.17
CA ASP A 161 -2.39 -3.49 -23.36
C ASP A 161 -2.86 -2.68 -22.15
N HIS A 162 -4.06 -2.97 -21.66
CA HIS A 162 -4.58 -2.25 -20.50
C HIS A 162 -3.84 -2.58 -19.21
N GLY A 163 -3.44 -3.83 -19.01
CA GLY A 163 -2.60 -4.24 -17.87
C GLY A 163 -1.24 -3.54 -17.87
N LEU A 164 -0.64 -3.36 -19.05
CA LEU A 164 0.59 -2.59 -19.21
C LEU A 164 0.38 -1.13 -18.80
N LYS A 165 -0.71 -0.50 -19.25
CA LYS A 165 -1.04 0.88 -18.89
C LYS A 165 -1.23 1.05 -17.37
N VAL A 166 -1.99 0.16 -16.74
CA VAL A 166 -2.19 0.17 -15.27
C VAL A 166 -0.87 0.04 -14.52
N ALA A 167 -0.02 -0.90 -14.95
CA ALA A 167 1.27 -1.13 -14.30
C ALA A 167 2.28 0.01 -14.53
N GLN A 168 2.21 0.71 -15.67
CA GLN A 168 3.01 1.92 -15.91
C GLN A 168 2.59 3.09 -15.02
N GLU A 169 1.29 3.27 -14.77
CA GLU A 169 0.78 4.26 -13.80
C GLU A 169 1.22 3.91 -12.38
N LEU A 170 1.17 2.63 -12.01
CA LEU A 170 1.69 2.18 -10.72
C LEU A 170 3.19 2.45 -10.59
N ALA A 171 3.99 2.15 -11.62
CA ALA A 171 5.42 2.42 -11.64
C ALA A 171 5.72 3.93 -11.50
N HIS A 172 4.90 4.79 -12.11
CA HIS A 172 5.02 6.24 -11.97
C HIS A 172 4.79 6.69 -10.53
N VAL A 173 3.76 6.20 -9.87
CA VAL A 173 3.47 6.53 -8.46
C VAL A 173 4.59 6.05 -7.54
N LEU A 174 4.95 4.77 -7.64
CA LEU A 174 5.91 4.14 -6.73
C LEU A 174 7.35 4.65 -6.89
N SER A 175 7.68 5.19 -8.06
CA SER A 175 8.97 5.88 -8.27
C SER A 175 9.02 7.30 -7.69
N GLY A 176 7.88 7.87 -7.30
CA GLY A 176 7.76 9.27 -6.90
C GLY A 176 7.55 10.24 -8.07
N GLY A 177 7.05 9.72 -9.20
CA GLY A 177 6.85 10.51 -10.42
C GLY A 177 8.17 10.86 -11.12
N ASP A 178 8.28 12.11 -11.55
CA ASP A 178 9.47 12.64 -12.22
C ASP A 178 10.47 13.29 -11.25
N THR A 179 10.60 12.69 -10.06
CA THR A 179 11.52 13.14 -9.00
C THR A 179 12.94 12.61 -9.19
N THR A 180 13.82 13.04 -8.31
CA THR A 180 15.18 12.48 -8.12
C THR A 180 15.36 12.14 -6.65
N ILE A 181 16.35 11.30 -6.33
CA ILE A 181 16.63 10.84 -4.96
C ILE A 181 16.96 11.99 -3.98
N ASP A 182 17.43 13.12 -4.50
CA ASP A 182 17.79 14.29 -3.68
C ASP A 182 16.56 15.11 -3.26
N LYS A 183 15.42 14.92 -3.94
CA LYS A 183 14.18 15.63 -3.64
C LYS A 183 13.38 14.87 -2.59
N ILE A 184 13.04 15.56 -1.50
CA ILE A 184 12.10 15.04 -0.50
C ILE A 184 10.68 15.27 -1.00
N LEU A 185 9.87 14.22 -0.98
CA LEU A 185 8.44 14.26 -1.26
C LEU A 185 7.66 14.15 0.05
N SER A 186 6.58 14.90 0.17
CA SER A 186 5.62 14.79 1.25
C SER A 186 4.63 13.64 1.02
N GLU A 187 3.82 13.32 2.02
CA GLU A 187 2.69 12.41 1.84
C GLU A 187 1.66 12.96 0.85
N ASP A 188 1.42 14.27 0.85
CA ASP A 188 0.51 14.92 -0.09
C ASP A 188 0.99 14.84 -1.54
N ASP A 189 2.30 14.92 -1.78
CA ASP A 189 2.87 14.71 -3.11
C ASP A 189 2.55 13.30 -3.61
N LEU A 190 2.67 12.28 -2.76
CA LEU A 190 2.34 10.89 -3.13
C LEU A 190 0.83 10.68 -3.31
N TYR A 191 0.00 11.25 -2.44
CA TYR A 191 -1.46 11.23 -2.63
C TYR A 191 -1.88 11.84 -3.95
N LYS A 192 -1.25 12.95 -4.33
CA LYS A 192 -1.51 13.57 -5.64
C LYS A 192 -1.12 12.67 -6.80
N LEU A 193 0.03 12.00 -6.72
CA LEU A 193 0.45 11.04 -7.75
C LEU A 193 -0.55 9.86 -7.86
N GLU A 194 -1.00 9.31 -6.72
CA GLU A 194 -2.02 8.25 -6.68
C GLU A 194 -3.33 8.73 -7.33
N LEU A 195 -3.84 9.90 -6.91
CA LEU A 195 -5.09 10.45 -7.44
C LEU A 195 -5.00 10.74 -8.94
N ASP A 196 -3.93 11.39 -9.40
CA ASP A 196 -3.76 11.73 -10.81
C ASP A 196 -3.67 10.47 -11.69
N ALA A 197 -2.98 9.44 -11.22
CA ALA A 197 -2.89 8.15 -11.92
C ALA A 197 -4.22 7.40 -11.93
N PHE A 198 -4.95 7.38 -10.80
CA PHE A 198 -6.28 6.80 -10.70
C PHE A 198 -7.25 7.48 -11.67
N MET A 199 -7.25 8.83 -11.71
CA MET A 199 -8.12 9.58 -12.61
C MET A 199 -7.85 9.26 -14.09
N ARG A 200 -6.57 9.12 -14.47
CA ARG A 200 -6.22 8.72 -15.85
C ARG A 200 -6.70 7.30 -16.19
N LEU A 201 -6.73 6.40 -15.21
CA LEU A 201 -7.19 5.02 -15.42
C LEU A 201 -8.72 4.90 -15.45
N ILE A 202 -9.44 5.57 -14.57
CA ILE A 202 -10.91 5.49 -14.50
C ILE A 202 -11.58 6.07 -15.74
N GLU A 203 -10.92 6.98 -16.47
CA GLU A 203 -11.40 7.53 -17.73
C GLU A 203 -11.25 6.55 -18.91
N THR A 204 -10.53 5.44 -18.74
CA THR A 204 -10.36 4.44 -19.80
C THR A 204 -11.58 3.56 -19.93
N LYS A 205 -11.94 3.24 -21.16
CA LYS A 205 -13.07 2.35 -21.43
C LYS A 205 -12.86 0.96 -20.82
N GLU A 206 -11.64 0.45 -20.91
CA GLU A 206 -11.28 -0.88 -20.40
C GLU A 206 -11.44 -1.01 -18.88
N THR A 207 -11.22 0.07 -18.13
CA THR A 207 -11.51 0.11 -16.69
C THR A 207 -13.00 0.19 -16.42
N GLN A 208 -13.74 0.99 -17.20
CA GLN A 208 -15.19 1.16 -17.02
C GLN A 208 -15.98 -0.10 -17.40
N ASP A 209 -15.44 -0.93 -18.30
CA ASP A 209 -16.09 -2.16 -18.76
C ASP A 209 -15.84 -3.37 -17.82
N ARG A 210 -15.02 -3.22 -16.74
CA ARG A 210 -14.71 -4.24 -15.74
C ARG A 210 -15.58 -4.16 -14.50
#